data_36be3d8fdd49683cba9b2efa6454a1da
#
_entry.id   36be3d8fdd49683cba9b2efa6454a1da
#
_cell.length_a   1.000
_cell.length_b   1.000
_cell.length_c   1.000
_cell.angle_alpha   90.00
_cell.angle_beta   90.00
_cell.angle_gamma   90.00
#
_symmetry.space_group_name_H-M   'P 1'
#
loop_
_entity.id
_entity.type
_entity.pdbx_description
1 polymer ?
#
loop_
_entity_poly.entity_id
_entity_poly.type
_entity_poly.pdbx_seq_one_letter_code
_entity_poly.pdbx_strand_id
1 'polypeptide(L)'
;MLGGWEMEYRIEKDTLGEVKVPKDKYWGAQTERSRNNFKISIEKMPLDLIYAYAHLKKAAAVVNHELGKLSAAKKEAIVQVCDEILEGKWDEHFPLSVWQTGSGTQTNMNVNEVISHRGNELLHNEETIHPNDDVNMSQSSNDTFPTAMHIAVYNAFQKRLVPALQQLKATLKDKEVQYMKLIKIGRTHLQDATPLTLGQEISGWRTMLERTEQMLKDSSAYILNLAIGGTAVGTGINADPTFGPKVAKELEKQTGYPFRSSDNKFHALTSHDEIVHFHGALKALAADLMKIANDIRWLASGPRSGLGELTIPANEPGSSIMPGKVNPTQCEAITMIAAQVFGNDATIGFAASQGNFELNVFKPVIIYNVLQSIRLLADGMVSFEEKCVRGIEANQEVIDKLMNQSLMLVTALNPYIGYEKAAEIAKLAFKEGTTLKEAALKTGYVTEEQFDEWVDPSKMIHL
;
A
#
# COMPACT_ATOMS: atom_id res chain seq x y z
N MET A 1 4.02 -42.40 -25.48
CA MET A 1 3.42 -42.89 -24.23
C MET A 1 3.60 -41.76 -23.21
N LEU A 2 2.58 -40.94 -23.04
CA LEU A 2 2.54 -39.93 -21.99
C LEU A 2 2.08 -40.68 -20.73
N GLY A 3 3.00 -40.97 -19.82
CA GLY A 3 2.70 -41.53 -18.50
C GLY A 3 1.90 -40.49 -17.74
N GLY A 4 0.59 -40.71 -17.65
CA GLY A 4 -0.26 -39.96 -16.75
C GLY A 4 0.16 -40.31 -15.33
N TRP A 5 0.62 -39.29 -14.60
CA TRP A 5 0.80 -39.41 -13.14
C TRP A 5 -0.60 -39.54 -12.55
N GLU A 6 -1.01 -40.73 -12.14
CA GLU A 6 -2.23 -40.92 -11.34
C GLU A 6 -2.00 -40.20 -10.01
N MET A 7 -2.81 -39.16 -9.74
CA MET A 7 -2.77 -38.42 -8.48
C MET A 7 -3.23 -39.39 -7.36
N GLU A 8 -2.35 -39.62 -6.40
CA GLU A 8 -2.69 -40.45 -5.23
C GLU A 8 -3.49 -39.60 -4.22
N TYR A 9 -4.51 -40.23 -3.65
CA TYR A 9 -5.39 -39.62 -2.65
C TYR A 9 -5.33 -40.38 -1.34
N ARG A 10 -5.61 -39.67 -0.23
CA ARG A 10 -5.92 -40.27 1.08
C ARG A 10 -7.35 -39.90 1.46
N ILE A 11 -7.92 -40.68 2.38
CA ILE A 11 -9.28 -40.39 2.89
C ILE A 11 -9.14 -39.65 4.20
N GLU A 12 -9.80 -38.47 4.28
CA GLU A 12 -9.96 -37.68 5.48
C GLU A 12 -11.44 -37.60 5.85
N LYS A 13 -11.72 -37.30 7.11
CA LYS A 13 -13.06 -37.23 7.65
C LYS A 13 -13.32 -35.91 8.34
N ASP A 14 -14.53 -35.38 8.19
CA ASP A 14 -15.10 -34.31 9.01
C ASP A 14 -16.54 -34.67 9.43
N THR A 15 -17.28 -33.74 10.01
CA THR A 15 -18.66 -33.97 10.48
C THR A 15 -19.64 -34.33 9.35
N LEU A 16 -19.28 -34.04 8.09
CA LEU A 16 -20.11 -34.35 6.92
C LEU A 16 -19.76 -35.71 6.28
N GLY A 17 -18.69 -36.37 6.74
CA GLY A 17 -18.27 -37.67 6.23
C GLY A 17 -16.87 -37.66 5.61
N GLU A 18 -16.63 -38.65 4.75
CA GLU A 18 -15.35 -38.87 4.11
C GLU A 18 -15.14 -37.97 2.90
N VAL A 19 -13.90 -37.52 2.67
CA VAL A 19 -13.48 -36.79 1.50
C VAL A 19 -12.10 -37.23 1.04
N LYS A 20 -11.86 -37.28 -0.25
CA LYS A 20 -10.54 -37.57 -0.85
C LYS A 20 -9.70 -36.32 -0.89
N VAL A 21 -8.50 -36.40 -0.29
CA VAL A 21 -7.53 -35.30 -0.26
C VAL A 21 -6.25 -35.75 -1.00
N PRO A 22 -5.61 -34.89 -1.81
CA PRO A 22 -4.33 -35.24 -2.43
C PRO A 22 -3.30 -35.68 -1.37
N LYS A 23 -2.67 -36.83 -1.60
CA LYS A 23 -1.81 -37.49 -0.61
C LYS A 23 -0.57 -36.67 -0.23
N ASP A 24 -0.07 -35.87 -1.16
CA ASP A 24 1.11 -35.01 -1.03
C ASP A 24 0.85 -33.66 -0.36
N LYS A 25 -0.40 -33.39 0.04
CA LYS A 25 -0.80 -32.12 0.65
C LYS A 25 -1.14 -32.28 2.13
N TYR A 26 -0.77 -31.30 2.94
CA TYR A 26 -1.04 -31.30 4.38
C TYR A 26 -2.44 -30.83 4.76
N TRP A 27 -3.17 -30.18 3.86
CA TRP A 27 -4.54 -29.77 4.19
C TRP A 27 -5.45 -30.99 4.40
N GLY A 28 -6.56 -30.79 5.06
CA GLY A 28 -7.48 -31.86 5.41
C GLY A 28 -8.85 -31.72 4.74
N ALA A 29 -9.85 -32.35 5.36
CA ALA A 29 -11.21 -32.49 4.82
C ALA A 29 -11.89 -31.15 4.59
N GLN A 30 -11.83 -30.21 5.53
CA GLN A 30 -12.52 -28.94 5.41
C GLN A 30 -11.95 -28.07 4.28
N THR A 31 -10.64 -28.05 4.15
CA THR A 31 -9.97 -27.33 3.04
C THR A 31 -10.34 -27.96 1.69
N GLU A 32 -10.35 -29.29 1.59
CA GLU A 32 -10.70 -29.97 0.33
C GLU A 32 -12.15 -29.68 -0.08
N ARG A 33 -13.09 -29.65 0.88
CA ARG A 33 -14.47 -29.25 0.60
C ARG A 33 -14.55 -27.83 0.09
N SER A 34 -13.82 -26.90 0.69
CA SER A 34 -13.79 -25.50 0.25
C SER A 34 -13.21 -25.37 -1.16
N ARG A 35 -12.13 -26.09 -1.48
CA ARG A 35 -11.57 -26.15 -2.84
C ARG A 35 -12.62 -26.56 -3.87
N ASN A 36 -13.41 -27.56 -3.54
CA ASN A 36 -14.43 -28.10 -4.44
C ASN A 36 -15.67 -27.21 -4.55
N ASN A 37 -16.05 -26.56 -3.44
CA ASN A 37 -17.26 -25.72 -3.40
C ASN A 37 -17.06 -24.33 -3.97
N PHE A 38 -15.83 -23.77 -3.93
CA PHE A 38 -15.55 -22.39 -4.32
C PHE A 38 -14.49 -22.32 -5.43
N LYS A 39 -14.76 -22.97 -6.54
CA LYS A 39 -13.93 -22.88 -7.77
C LYS A 39 -14.26 -21.58 -8.51
N ILE A 40 -13.89 -20.45 -7.88
CA ILE A 40 -14.28 -19.12 -8.33
C ILE A 40 -13.02 -18.32 -8.59
N SER A 41 -12.83 -17.92 -9.87
CA SER A 41 -11.72 -17.07 -10.33
C SER A 41 -10.32 -17.61 -9.93
N ILE A 42 -9.35 -16.75 -9.91
CA ILE A 42 -7.93 -17.10 -9.67
C ILE A 42 -7.38 -16.50 -8.37
N GLU A 43 -8.12 -15.58 -7.73
CA GLU A 43 -7.66 -14.90 -6.53
C GLU A 43 -7.64 -15.88 -5.35
N LYS A 44 -6.45 -16.11 -4.82
CA LYS A 44 -6.25 -16.92 -3.63
C LYS A 44 -6.02 -16.05 -2.40
N MET A 45 -6.26 -16.61 -1.22
CA MET A 45 -5.92 -15.94 0.03
C MET A 45 -4.44 -15.55 0.01
N PRO A 46 -4.13 -14.28 0.29
CA PRO A 46 -2.75 -13.80 0.27
C PRO A 46 -1.87 -14.54 1.27
N LEU A 47 -0.65 -14.87 0.88
CA LEU A 47 0.31 -15.51 1.78
C LEU A 47 0.62 -14.65 3.01
N ASP A 48 0.57 -13.34 2.90
CA ASP A 48 0.72 -12.45 4.06
C ASP A 48 -0.30 -12.75 5.16
N LEU A 49 -1.53 -13.10 4.79
CA LEU A 49 -2.55 -13.54 5.76
C LEU A 49 -2.21 -14.90 6.36
N ILE A 50 -1.73 -15.85 5.55
CA ILE A 50 -1.31 -17.17 6.03
C ILE A 50 -0.16 -17.03 7.02
N TYR A 51 0.82 -16.22 6.73
CA TYR A 51 1.94 -15.96 7.64
C TYR A 51 1.47 -15.26 8.93
N ALA A 52 0.52 -14.35 8.84
CA ALA A 52 -0.12 -13.77 10.02
C ALA A 52 -0.82 -14.85 10.88
N TYR A 53 -1.51 -15.78 10.24
CA TYR A 53 -2.07 -16.93 10.95
C TYR A 53 -1.00 -17.80 11.61
N ALA A 54 0.14 -18.02 10.96
CA ALA A 54 1.25 -18.76 11.55
C ALA A 54 1.76 -18.09 12.84
N HIS A 55 1.92 -16.77 12.83
CA HIS A 55 2.25 -16.02 14.04
C HIS A 55 1.20 -16.20 15.13
N LEU A 56 -0.08 -16.09 14.77
CA LEU A 56 -1.19 -16.23 15.71
C LEU A 56 -1.23 -17.65 16.32
N LYS A 57 -1.15 -18.68 15.49
CA LYS A 57 -1.21 -20.09 15.96
C LYS A 57 -0.01 -20.45 16.82
N LYS A 58 1.17 -19.93 16.49
CA LYS A 58 2.37 -20.05 17.33
C LYS A 58 2.14 -19.43 18.71
N ALA A 59 1.65 -18.20 18.75
CA ALA A 59 1.35 -17.48 19.99
C ALA A 59 0.28 -18.22 20.82
N ALA A 60 -0.78 -18.69 20.17
CA ALA A 60 -1.86 -19.43 20.81
C ALA A 60 -1.35 -20.74 21.45
N ALA A 61 -0.49 -21.48 20.76
CA ALA A 61 0.10 -22.71 21.30
C ALA A 61 0.95 -22.45 22.54
N VAL A 62 1.78 -21.42 22.52
CA VAL A 62 2.59 -21.00 23.67
C VAL A 62 1.71 -20.65 24.87
N VAL A 63 0.67 -19.85 24.66
CA VAL A 63 -0.23 -19.41 25.73
C VAL A 63 -1.08 -20.58 26.26
N ASN A 64 -1.63 -21.43 25.40
CA ASN A 64 -2.38 -22.60 25.82
C ASN A 64 -1.52 -23.57 26.65
N HIS A 65 -0.24 -23.70 26.33
CA HIS A 65 0.71 -24.46 27.14
C HIS A 65 0.94 -23.79 28.51
N GLU A 66 1.19 -22.50 28.55
CA GLU A 66 1.37 -21.75 29.81
C GLU A 66 0.15 -21.86 30.73
N LEU A 67 -1.04 -21.90 30.16
CA LEU A 67 -2.30 -22.10 30.88
C LEU A 67 -2.56 -23.57 31.31
N GLY A 68 -1.62 -24.47 31.00
CA GLY A 68 -1.74 -25.89 31.37
C GLY A 68 -2.71 -26.70 30.52
N LYS A 69 -3.14 -26.18 29.38
CA LYS A 69 -4.16 -26.81 28.50
C LYS A 69 -3.58 -27.63 27.36
N LEU A 70 -2.34 -27.39 26.97
CA LEU A 70 -1.66 -28.02 25.84
C LEU A 70 -0.35 -28.61 26.32
N SER A 71 -0.05 -29.87 25.93
CA SER A 71 1.21 -30.51 26.30
C SER A 71 2.41 -29.81 25.67
N ALA A 72 3.58 -29.94 26.32
CA ALA A 72 4.82 -29.37 25.81
C ALA A 72 5.18 -29.94 24.43
N ALA A 73 5.00 -31.23 24.21
CA ALA A 73 5.30 -31.87 22.93
C ALA A 73 4.43 -31.33 21.79
N LYS A 74 3.13 -31.22 22.02
CA LYS A 74 2.21 -30.63 21.02
C LYS A 74 2.54 -29.14 20.76
N LYS A 75 2.79 -28.37 21.81
CA LYS A 75 3.17 -26.95 21.68
C LYS A 75 4.44 -26.82 20.82
N GLU A 76 5.48 -27.58 21.09
CA GLU A 76 6.73 -27.51 20.34
C GLU A 76 6.55 -27.87 18.86
N ALA A 77 5.77 -28.91 18.58
CA ALA A 77 5.46 -29.32 17.21
C ALA A 77 4.68 -28.24 16.46
N ILE A 78 3.66 -27.66 17.08
CA ILE A 78 2.88 -26.56 16.48
C ILE A 78 3.78 -25.34 16.19
N VAL A 79 4.62 -24.95 17.13
CA VAL A 79 5.56 -23.83 16.99
C VAL A 79 6.52 -24.09 15.83
N GLN A 80 7.08 -25.29 15.73
CA GLN A 80 7.99 -25.63 14.63
C GLN A 80 7.30 -25.56 13.27
N VAL A 81 6.07 -26.09 13.14
CA VAL A 81 5.32 -26.00 11.86
C VAL A 81 5.03 -24.55 11.51
N CYS A 82 4.64 -23.72 12.49
CA CYS A 82 4.43 -22.30 12.25
C CYS A 82 5.71 -21.61 11.74
N ASP A 83 6.86 -21.93 12.30
CA ASP A 83 8.14 -21.41 11.83
C ASP A 83 8.45 -21.86 10.39
N GLU A 84 8.16 -23.12 10.05
CA GLU A 84 8.27 -23.63 8.68
C GLU A 84 7.35 -22.88 7.70
N ILE A 85 6.11 -22.60 8.12
CA ILE A 85 5.17 -21.80 7.31
C ILE A 85 5.73 -20.40 7.07
N LEU A 86 6.26 -19.76 8.10
CA LEU A 86 6.85 -18.41 8.00
C LEU A 86 8.09 -18.37 7.09
N GLU A 87 8.82 -19.50 6.96
CA GLU A 87 9.93 -19.64 6.02
C GLU A 87 9.47 -19.87 4.57
N GLY A 88 8.19 -20.01 4.32
CA GLY A 88 7.62 -20.26 3.00
C GLY A 88 7.68 -21.70 2.53
N LYS A 89 8.03 -22.65 3.40
CA LYS A 89 8.18 -24.07 3.02
C LYS A 89 6.89 -24.72 2.55
N TRP A 90 5.74 -24.26 3.03
CA TRP A 90 4.44 -24.87 2.81
C TRP A 90 3.45 -23.98 2.03
N ASP A 91 3.94 -23.02 1.27
CA ASP A 91 3.10 -22.04 0.55
C ASP A 91 2.05 -22.71 -0.35
N GLU A 92 2.39 -23.82 -1.00
CA GLU A 92 1.49 -24.56 -1.89
C GLU A 92 0.37 -25.33 -1.18
N HIS A 93 0.41 -25.37 0.15
CA HIS A 93 -0.59 -26.06 0.98
C HIS A 93 -1.77 -25.15 1.39
N PHE A 94 -1.83 -23.93 0.85
CA PHE A 94 -2.88 -22.94 1.12
C PHE A 94 -3.58 -22.52 -0.18
N PRO A 95 -4.46 -23.41 -0.72
CA PRO A 95 -4.98 -23.23 -2.09
C PRO A 95 -6.29 -22.47 -2.17
N LEU A 96 -6.84 -21.95 -1.07
CA LEU A 96 -8.21 -21.51 -1.03
C LEU A 96 -8.44 -20.17 -1.74
N SER A 97 -9.59 -20.10 -2.41
CA SER A 97 -10.08 -18.88 -3.05
C SER A 97 -10.42 -17.81 -2.01
N VAL A 98 -10.23 -16.55 -2.37
CA VAL A 98 -10.77 -15.40 -1.61
C VAL A 98 -12.30 -15.48 -1.53
N TRP A 99 -12.94 -15.97 -2.58
CA TRP A 99 -14.40 -16.11 -2.71
C TRP A 99 -14.86 -17.38 -2.00
N GLN A 100 -14.80 -17.35 -0.66
CA GLN A 100 -15.15 -18.42 0.26
C GLN A 100 -16.16 -17.92 1.30
N THR A 101 -16.40 -18.68 2.36
CA THR A 101 -17.24 -18.19 3.46
C THR A 101 -16.72 -16.86 4.01
N GLY A 102 -17.62 -15.93 4.21
CA GLY A 102 -17.28 -14.55 4.58
C GLY A 102 -16.68 -14.37 5.98
N SER A 103 -16.78 -15.38 6.84
CA SER A 103 -16.10 -15.43 8.15
C SER A 103 -14.63 -15.80 8.04
N GLY A 104 -14.22 -16.43 6.95
CA GLY A 104 -12.88 -16.98 6.77
C GLY A 104 -12.64 -18.31 7.48
N THR A 105 -13.69 -19.01 7.86
CA THR A 105 -13.58 -20.31 8.58
C THR A 105 -12.74 -21.30 7.82
N GLN A 106 -12.90 -21.44 6.51
CA GLN A 106 -12.12 -22.38 5.73
C GLN A 106 -10.63 -22.06 5.77
N THR A 107 -10.26 -20.80 5.74
CA THR A 107 -8.84 -20.39 5.84
C THR A 107 -8.27 -20.69 7.23
N ASN A 108 -9.00 -20.40 8.30
CA ASN A 108 -8.60 -20.80 9.65
C ASN A 108 -8.38 -22.32 9.73
N MET A 109 -9.31 -23.09 9.19
CA MET A 109 -9.21 -24.55 9.20
C MET A 109 -8.09 -25.05 8.29
N ASN A 110 -7.84 -24.42 7.17
CA ASN A 110 -6.70 -24.76 6.30
C ASN A 110 -5.37 -24.65 7.07
N VAL A 111 -5.17 -23.56 7.81
CA VAL A 111 -3.99 -23.40 8.66
C VAL A 111 -3.96 -24.46 9.75
N ASN A 112 -5.06 -24.69 10.45
CA ASN A 112 -5.16 -25.70 11.50
C ASN A 112 -4.84 -27.10 10.98
N GLU A 113 -5.37 -27.47 9.81
CA GLU A 113 -5.18 -28.79 9.20
C GLU A 113 -3.73 -28.99 8.75
N VAL A 114 -3.10 -28.00 8.13
CA VAL A 114 -1.67 -28.06 7.76
C VAL A 114 -0.80 -28.23 9.00
N ILE A 115 -1.05 -27.44 10.04
CA ILE A 115 -0.29 -27.51 11.29
C ILE A 115 -0.45 -28.86 11.94
N SER A 116 -1.67 -29.42 12.05
CA SER A 116 -1.90 -30.70 12.70
C SER A 116 -1.27 -31.84 11.93
N HIS A 117 -1.43 -31.94 10.63
CA HIS A 117 -0.87 -33.01 9.82
C HIS A 117 0.67 -33.01 9.81
N ARG A 118 1.26 -31.83 9.56
CA ARG A 118 2.73 -31.72 9.61
C ARG A 118 3.26 -31.91 11.03
N GLY A 119 2.58 -31.43 12.05
CA GLY A 119 2.94 -31.61 13.45
C GLY A 119 2.89 -33.06 13.89
N ASN A 120 1.92 -33.83 13.39
CA ASN A 120 1.84 -35.28 13.68
C ASN A 120 3.01 -36.03 13.06
N GLU A 121 3.51 -35.63 11.89
CA GLU A 121 4.75 -36.21 11.36
C GLU A 121 5.95 -35.93 12.29
N LEU A 122 6.06 -34.69 12.82
CA LEU A 122 7.15 -34.32 13.73
C LEU A 122 7.10 -35.08 15.05
N LEU A 123 5.91 -35.44 15.52
CA LEU A 123 5.70 -36.21 16.75
C LEU A 123 5.84 -37.74 16.54
N HIS A 124 6.05 -38.20 15.31
CA HIS A 124 6.10 -39.62 14.97
C HIS A 124 4.90 -40.42 15.49
N ASN A 125 3.73 -39.76 15.59
CA ASN A 125 2.48 -40.28 16.13
C ASN A 125 2.52 -40.71 17.60
N GLU A 126 3.48 -40.24 18.38
CA GLU A 126 3.54 -40.50 19.83
C GLU A 126 2.39 -39.79 20.57
N GLU A 127 2.07 -38.58 20.16
CA GLU A 127 0.85 -37.85 20.52
C GLU A 127 0.15 -37.42 19.22
N THR A 128 -1.15 -37.18 19.27
CA THR A 128 -1.92 -36.77 18.12
C THR A 128 -2.40 -35.33 18.30
N ILE A 129 -2.01 -34.44 17.36
CA ILE A 129 -2.50 -33.07 17.28
C ILE A 129 -3.79 -33.07 16.46
N HIS A 130 -4.86 -32.54 17.04
CA HIS A 130 -6.15 -32.37 16.38
C HIS A 130 -6.31 -30.94 15.94
N PRO A 131 -6.78 -30.67 14.69
CA PRO A 131 -6.88 -29.29 14.19
C PRO A 131 -7.84 -28.42 15.00
N ASN A 132 -8.96 -28.97 15.49
CA ASN A 132 -9.93 -28.22 16.29
C ASN A 132 -9.56 -28.20 17.78
N ASP A 133 -9.25 -29.36 18.37
CA ASP A 133 -9.08 -29.47 19.82
C ASP A 133 -7.75 -28.90 20.30
N ASP A 134 -6.70 -29.01 19.50
CA ASP A 134 -5.35 -28.57 19.88
C ASP A 134 -4.93 -27.28 19.21
N VAL A 135 -4.95 -27.20 17.85
CA VAL A 135 -4.49 -26.02 17.12
C VAL A 135 -5.44 -24.85 17.29
N ASN A 136 -6.74 -25.10 17.31
CA ASN A 136 -7.78 -24.09 17.49
C ASN A 136 -8.24 -23.91 18.94
N MET A 137 -7.55 -24.51 19.89
CA MET A 137 -7.91 -24.43 21.31
C MET A 137 -8.06 -22.98 21.77
N SER A 138 -9.12 -22.69 22.49
CA SER A 138 -9.47 -21.37 23.03
C SER A 138 -9.80 -20.32 21.95
N GLN A 139 -10.10 -20.75 20.73
CA GLN A 139 -10.27 -19.88 19.57
C GLN A 139 -11.57 -20.18 18.80
N SER A 140 -11.93 -19.26 17.94
CA SER A 140 -12.93 -19.43 16.88
C SER A 140 -12.36 -18.83 15.60
N SER A 141 -12.85 -19.22 14.42
CA SER A 141 -12.56 -18.50 13.19
C SER A 141 -12.98 -17.04 13.28
N ASN A 142 -14.01 -16.77 14.09
CA ASN A 142 -14.60 -15.43 14.22
C ASN A 142 -13.64 -14.42 14.87
N ASP A 143 -12.81 -14.84 15.82
CA ASP A 143 -11.82 -13.98 16.45
C ASP A 143 -10.40 -14.16 15.84
N THR A 144 -10.07 -15.33 15.29
CA THR A 144 -8.76 -15.55 14.68
C THR A 144 -8.59 -14.83 13.35
N PHE A 145 -9.60 -14.86 12.49
CA PHE A 145 -9.49 -14.24 11.16
C PHE A 145 -9.27 -12.73 11.24
N PRO A 146 -10.06 -11.94 11.98
CA PRO A 146 -9.79 -10.51 12.12
C PRO A 146 -8.46 -10.22 12.83
N THR A 147 -8.03 -11.06 13.76
CA THR A 147 -6.69 -10.94 14.37
C THR A 147 -5.59 -11.12 13.31
N ALA A 148 -5.69 -12.16 12.49
CA ALA A 148 -4.75 -12.38 11.39
C ALA A 148 -4.78 -11.24 10.36
N MET A 149 -5.95 -10.68 10.07
CA MET A 149 -6.07 -9.50 9.20
C MET A 149 -5.24 -8.33 9.74
N HIS A 150 -5.37 -8.01 11.00
CA HIS A 150 -4.62 -6.91 11.62
C HIS A 150 -3.12 -7.17 11.64
N ILE A 151 -2.69 -8.38 11.98
CA ILE A 151 -1.27 -8.75 11.95
C ILE A 151 -0.71 -8.60 10.52
N ALA A 152 -1.42 -9.10 9.53
CA ALA A 152 -1.00 -9.05 8.13
C ALA A 152 -0.88 -7.60 7.62
N VAL A 153 -1.87 -6.76 7.91
CA VAL A 153 -1.87 -5.34 7.52
C VAL A 153 -0.71 -4.61 8.17
N TYR A 154 -0.53 -4.77 9.47
CA TYR A 154 0.52 -4.07 10.21
C TYR A 154 1.93 -4.51 9.75
N ASN A 155 2.15 -5.80 9.55
CA ASN A 155 3.41 -6.34 9.02
C ASN A 155 3.70 -5.81 7.61
N ALA A 156 2.72 -5.85 6.71
CA ALA A 156 2.89 -5.36 5.34
C ALA A 156 3.18 -3.85 5.32
N PHE A 157 2.48 -3.09 6.15
CA PHE A 157 2.72 -1.66 6.32
C PHE A 157 4.16 -1.38 6.75
N GLN A 158 4.61 -2.00 7.84
CA GLN A 158 5.93 -1.73 8.42
C GLN A 158 7.08 -2.28 7.58
N LYS A 159 6.94 -3.46 7.01
CA LYS A 159 8.04 -4.15 6.32
C LYS A 159 8.15 -3.81 4.83
N ARG A 160 7.04 -3.48 4.17
CA ARG A 160 7.01 -3.20 2.72
C ARG A 160 6.76 -1.75 2.39
N LEU A 161 5.69 -1.18 2.94
CA LEU A 161 5.24 0.16 2.55
C LEU A 161 6.15 1.24 3.08
N VAL A 162 6.48 1.21 4.38
CA VAL A 162 7.32 2.23 5.02
C VAL A 162 8.69 2.35 4.35
N PRO A 163 9.45 1.26 4.12
CA PRO A 163 10.74 1.37 3.45
C PRO A 163 10.64 1.96 2.03
N ALA A 164 9.62 1.54 1.25
CA ALA A 164 9.40 2.04 -0.10
C ALA A 164 9.09 3.55 -0.11
N LEU A 165 8.22 3.98 0.80
CA LEU A 165 7.84 5.38 0.95
C LEU A 165 9.01 6.24 1.40
N GLN A 166 9.79 5.77 2.36
CA GLN A 166 10.97 6.48 2.86
C GLN A 166 12.03 6.64 1.78
N GLN A 167 12.26 5.63 0.95
CA GLN A 167 13.22 5.71 -0.15
C GLN A 167 12.78 6.71 -1.23
N LEU A 168 11.53 6.71 -1.62
CA LEU A 168 11.00 7.69 -2.58
C LEU A 168 11.09 9.10 -2.02
N LYS A 169 10.71 9.29 -0.77
CA LYS A 169 10.81 10.57 -0.06
C LYS A 169 12.26 11.08 0.00
N ALA A 170 13.21 10.20 0.29
CA ALA A 170 14.63 10.55 0.35
C ALA A 170 15.16 10.99 -1.02
N THR A 171 14.80 10.30 -2.09
CA THR A 171 15.20 10.67 -3.46
C THR A 171 14.59 12.00 -3.88
N LEU A 172 13.33 12.25 -3.54
CA LEU A 172 12.70 13.55 -3.78
C LEU A 172 13.41 14.65 -2.99
N LYS A 173 13.84 14.39 -1.76
CA LYS A 173 14.62 15.35 -0.97
C LYS A 173 15.95 15.68 -1.64
N ASP A 174 16.65 14.71 -2.18
CA ASP A 174 17.89 14.93 -2.91
C ASP A 174 17.65 15.81 -4.14
N LYS A 175 16.61 15.55 -4.90
CA LYS A 175 16.23 16.37 -6.06
C LYS A 175 15.79 17.79 -5.66
N GLU A 176 15.05 17.92 -4.57
CA GLU A 176 14.68 19.22 -4.00
C GLU A 176 15.92 20.08 -3.70
N VAL A 177 16.90 19.50 -3.03
CA VAL A 177 18.16 20.20 -2.70
C VAL A 177 18.95 20.54 -3.96
N GLN A 178 19.05 19.58 -4.90
CA GLN A 178 19.80 19.77 -6.15
C GLN A 178 19.25 20.95 -6.97
N TYR A 179 17.94 21.12 -7.02
CA TYR A 179 17.28 22.10 -7.87
C TYR A 179 16.67 23.29 -7.10
N MET A 180 17.05 23.49 -5.85
CA MET A 180 16.44 24.56 -5.03
C MET A 180 16.67 25.94 -5.58
N LYS A 181 17.76 26.16 -6.31
CA LYS A 181 18.10 27.47 -6.89
C LYS A 181 17.73 27.61 -8.37
N LEU A 182 17.16 26.56 -8.98
CA LEU A 182 16.78 26.60 -10.39
C LEU A 182 15.40 27.24 -10.55
N ILE A 183 15.39 28.50 -10.95
CA ILE A 183 14.16 29.29 -11.14
C ILE A 183 13.46 28.86 -12.42
N LYS A 184 12.16 28.66 -12.33
CA LYS A 184 11.29 28.29 -13.45
C LYS A 184 9.97 29.02 -13.38
N ILE A 185 9.21 28.98 -14.48
CA ILE A 185 7.84 29.49 -14.48
C ILE A 185 6.92 28.57 -13.69
N GLY A 186 6.10 29.15 -12.82
CA GLY A 186 5.01 28.42 -12.18
C GLY A 186 3.80 28.32 -13.10
N ARG A 187 2.94 27.36 -12.84
CA ARG A 187 1.67 27.17 -13.56
C ARG A 187 0.53 26.92 -12.61
N THR A 188 -0.57 27.61 -12.84
CA THR A 188 -1.88 27.32 -12.22
C THR A 188 -2.89 27.17 -13.35
N HIS A 189 -3.84 26.23 -13.25
CA HIS A 189 -4.78 25.93 -14.34
C HIS A 189 -4.08 25.49 -15.65
N LEU A 190 -2.85 24.99 -15.58
CA LEU A 190 -1.96 24.76 -16.73
C LEU A 190 -1.64 26.02 -17.53
N GLN A 191 -1.87 27.19 -16.94
CA GLN A 191 -1.53 28.49 -17.52
C GLN A 191 -0.29 29.06 -16.83
N ASP A 192 0.43 29.91 -17.52
CA ASP A 192 1.60 30.59 -16.98
C ASP A 192 1.23 31.40 -15.75
N ALA A 193 2.03 31.29 -14.71
CA ALA A 193 1.89 32.04 -13.47
C ALA A 193 3.24 32.67 -13.10
N THR A 194 3.42 33.01 -11.84
CA THR A 194 4.65 33.67 -11.38
C THR A 194 5.75 32.60 -11.12
N PRO A 195 7.04 33.02 -11.08
CA PRO A 195 8.15 32.11 -10.88
C PRO A 195 8.15 31.42 -9.52
N LEU A 196 8.73 30.25 -9.50
CA LEU A 196 9.19 29.51 -8.32
C LEU A 196 10.49 28.80 -8.70
N THR A 197 11.04 27.99 -7.80
CA THR A 197 12.15 27.10 -8.18
C THR A 197 11.67 25.67 -8.39
N LEU A 198 12.39 24.92 -9.21
CA LEU A 198 12.13 23.47 -9.37
C LEU A 198 12.23 22.75 -8.03
N GLY A 199 13.20 23.12 -7.19
CA GLY A 199 13.31 22.56 -5.84
C GLY A 199 12.08 22.83 -4.98
N GLN A 200 11.48 24.04 -5.08
CA GLN A 200 10.23 24.34 -4.37
C GLN A 200 9.07 23.50 -4.89
N GLU A 201 8.97 23.29 -6.20
CA GLU A 201 7.97 22.39 -6.79
C GLU A 201 8.11 20.96 -6.28
N ILE A 202 9.35 20.43 -6.27
CA ILE A 202 9.65 19.10 -5.75
C ILE A 202 9.42 19.03 -4.24
N SER A 203 9.66 20.09 -3.49
CA SER A 203 9.38 20.13 -2.04
C SER A 203 7.90 19.88 -1.73
N GLY A 204 7.02 20.37 -2.62
CA GLY A 204 5.59 20.09 -2.53
C GLY A 204 5.29 18.58 -2.65
N TRP A 205 5.90 17.92 -3.63
CA TRP A 205 5.76 16.46 -3.80
C TRP A 205 6.29 15.69 -2.59
N ARG A 206 7.47 16.04 -2.10
CA ARG A 206 8.06 15.41 -0.93
C ARG A 206 7.20 15.60 0.32
N THR A 207 6.66 16.79 0.54
CA THR A 207 5.81 17.09 1.69
C THR A 207 4.50 16.29 1.64
N MET A 208 3.92 16.09 0.46
CA MET A 208 2.77 15.20 0.30
C MET A 208 3.06 13.81 0.87
N LEU A 209 4.20 13.23 0.52
CA LEU A 209 4.60 11.90 0.99
C LEU A 209 4.91 11.90 2.50
N GLU A 210 5.54 12.93 3.01
CA GLU A 210 5.81 13.08 4.44
C GLU A 210 4.53 13.14 5.26
N ARG A 211 3.52 13.89 4.79
CA ARG A 211 2.23 13.99 5.46
C ARG A 211 1.44 12.69 5.40
N THR A 212 1.40 12.04 4.25
CA THR A 212 0.70 10.75 4.13
C THR A 212 1.40 9.63 4.90
N GLU A 213 2.71 9.64 5.02
CA GLU A 213 3.43 8.75 5.93
C GLU A 213 2.96 8.92 7.38
N GLN A 214 2.82 10.17 7.83
CA GLN A 214 2.32 10.44 9.17
C GLN A 214 0.85 10.00 9.34
N MET A 215 0.00 10.24 8.35
CA MET A 215 -1.39 9.76 8.36
C MET A 215 -1.47 8.24 8.46
N LEU A 216 -0.60 7.53 7.75
CA LEU A 216 -0.50 6.08 7.82
C LEU A 216 -0.07 5.62 9.21
N LYS A 217 0.95 6.25 9.79
CA LYS A 217 1.41 5.95 11.15
C LYS A 217 0.30 6.17 12.19
N ASP A 218 -0.39 7.30 12.11
CA ASP A 218 -1.46 7.64 13.04
C ASP A 218 -2.62 6.63 12.95
N SER A 219 -3.05 6.30 11.73
CA SER A 219 -4.14 5.35 11.50
C SER A 219 -3.75 3.91 11.83
N SER A 220 -2.48 3.56 11.71
CA SER A 220 -1.99 2.20 11.99
C SER A 220 -2.06 1.83 13.48
N ALA A 221 -2.13 2.81 14.37
CA ALA A 221 -2.26 2.55 15.81
C ALA A 221 -3.51 1.73 16.16
N TYR A 222 -4.61 1.93 15.43
CA TYR A 222 -5.85 1.15 15.63
C TYR A 222 -5.70 -0.30 15.16
N ILE A 223 -4.85 -0.56 14.17
CA ILE A 223 -4.61 -1.91 13.65
C ILE A 223 -3.94 -2.82 14.70
N LEU A 224 -3.30 -2.25 15.70
CA LEU A 224 -2.68 -2.99 16.79
C LEU A 224 -3.71 -3.65 17.74
N ASN A 225 -4.98 -3.26 17.68
CA ASN A 225 -6.05 -3.85 18.48
C ASN A 225 -6.49 -5.19 17.90
N LEU A 226 -6.43 -6.25 18.70
CA LEU A 226 -6.71 -7.61 18.24
C LEU A 226 -8.01 -8.16 18.81
N ALA A 227 -8.75 -8.88 17.97
CA ALA A 227 -10.01 -9.53 18.33
C ALA A 227 -9.82 -10.81 19.16
N ILE A 228 -8.63 -11.39 19.16
CA ILE A 228 -8.36 -12.68 19.81
C ILE A 228 -8.80 -12.67 21.27
N GLY A 229 -9.49 -13.71 21.68
CA GLY A 229 -10.10 -13.86 23.01
C GLY A 229 -11.61 -13.69 23.00
N GLY A 230 -12.20 -13.12 21.94
CA GLY A 230 -13.66 -13.01 21.80
C GLY A 230 -14.36 -14.32 21.49
N THR A 231 -13.66 -15.25 20.89
CA THR A 231 -14.16 -16.52 20.39
C THR A 231 -15.38 -16.38 19.47
N ALA A 232 -16.48 -17.07 19.72
CA ALA A 232 -17.60 -17.21 18.78
C ALA A 232 -18.39 -15.91 18.53
N VAL A 233 -18.71 -15.18 19.61
CA VAL A 233 -19.60 -14.00 19.54
C VAL A 233 -19.09 -12.78 20.35
N GLY A 234 -17.90 -12.88 20.92
CA GLY A 234 -17.29 -11.81 21.70
C GLY A 234 -17.26 -12.05 23.22
N THR A 235 -17.95 -13.07 23.71
CA THR A 235 -18.05 -13.36 25.15
C THR A 235 -16.87 -14.17 25.69
N GLY A 236 -16.02 -14.73 24.82
CA GLY A 236 -14.87 -15.52 25.24
C GLY A 236 -15.22 -16.95 25.69
N ILE A 237 -16.31 -17.51 25.19
CA ILE A 237 -16.68 -18.90 25.56
C ILE A 237 -15.54 -19.86 25.32
N ASN A 238 -15.30 -20.78 26.27
CA ASN A 238 -14.26 -21.80 26.26
C ASN A 238 -12.81 -21.27 26.24
N ALA A 239 -12.59 -19.99 26.46
CA ALA A 239 -11.26 -19.41 26.59
C ALA A 239 -11.05 -18.88 28.02
N ASP A 240 -9.83 -18.97 28.53
CA ASP A 240 -9.43 -18.26 29.74
C ASP A 240 -9.52 -16.74 29.49
N PRO A 241 -10.03 -15.95 30.45
CA PRO A 241 -10.12 -14.50 30.28
C PRO A 241 -8.79 -13.81 29.98
N THR A 242 -7.66 -14.42 30.36
CA THR A 242 -6.32 -13.88 30.08
C THR A 242 -5.75 -14.29 28.73
N PHE A 243 -6.42 -15.18 28.00
CA PHE A 243 -5.92 -15.74 26.75
C PHE A 243 -5.63 -14.66 25.69
N GLY A 244 -6.60 -13.79 25.42
CA GLY A 244 -6.42 -12.69 24.44
C GLY A 244 -5.25 -11.77 24.78
N PRO A 245 -5.19 -11.18 25.98
CA PRO A 245 -4.05 -10.35 26.40
C PRO A 245 -2.70 -11.06 26.35
N LYS A 246 -2.64 -12.34 26.74
CA LYS A 246 -1.39 -13.13 26.70
C LYS A 246 -0.95 -13.42 25.28
N VAL A 247 -1.88 -13.74 24.38
CA VAL A 247 -1.57 -13.92 22.94
C VAL A 247 -1.02 -12.63 22.34
N ALA A 248 -1.62 -11.49 22.66
CA ALA A 248 -1.13 -10.19 22.18
C ALA A 248 0.32 -9.93 22.62
N LYS A 249 0.65 -10.23 23.88
CA LYS A 249 2.03 -10.10 24.38
C LYS A 249 3.00 -11.04 23.70
N GLU A 250 2.58 -12.27 23.44
CA GLU A 250 3.41 -13.24 22.73
C GLU A 250 3.64 -12.80 21.28
N LEU A 251 2.64 -12.23 20.63
CA LEU A 251 2.78 -11.63 19.30
C LEU A 251 3.77 -10.44 19.30
N GLU A 252 3.76 -9.62 20.34
CA GLU A 252 4.75 -8.55 20.48
C GLU A 252 6.17 -9.12 20.56
N LYS A 253 6.40 -10.19 21.33
CA LYS A 253 7.70 -10.88 21.38
C LYS A 253 8.14 -11.41 20.02
N GLN A 254 7.22 -12.00 19.26
CA GLN A 254 7.52 -12.60 17.96
C GLN A 254 7.79 -11.57 16.86
N THR A 255 7.05 -10.46 16.86
CA THR A 255 7.04 -9.50 15.76
C THR A 255 7.78 -8.21 16.07
N GLY A 256 7.96 -7.87 17.34
CA GLY A 256 8.48 -6.58 17.78
C GLY A 256 7.46 -5.45 17.74
N TYR A 257 6.22 -5.74 17.36
CA TYR A 257 5.14 -4.72 17.27
C TYR A 257 4.21 -4.81 18.48
N PRO A 258 3.77 -3.67 19.04
CA PRO A 258 3.05 -3.63 20.31
C PRO A 258 1.55 -3.94 20.15
N PHE A 259 1.24 -5.12 19.65
CA PHE A 259 -0.14 -5.60 19.57
C PHE A 259 -0.77 -5.66 20.96
N ARG A 260 -2.07 -5.40 21.02
CA ARG A 260 -2.84 -5.42 22.26
C ARG A 260 -4.21 -6.06 22.05
N SER A 261 -4.75 -6.61 23.12
CA SER A 261 -6.10 -7.14 23.11
C SER A 261 -7.10 -5.99 23.04
N SER A 262 -8.05 -6.05 22.09
CA SER A 262 -9.14 -5.09 22.03
C SER A 262 -9.95 -5.10 23.32
N ASP A 263 -10.36 -3.94 23.79
CA ASP A 263 -11.17 -3.77 24.99
C ASP A 263 -12.64 -4.15 24.78
N ASN A 264 -13.10 -4.24 23.52
CA ASN A 264 -14.45 -4.67 23.18
C ASN A 264 -14.43 -5.67 22.03
N LYS A 265 -14.66 -6.94 22.37
CA LYS A 265 -14.64 -8.03 21.38
C LYS A 265 -15.88 -8.05 20.47
N PHE A 266 -16.98 -7.46 20.92
CA PHE A 266 -18.20 -7.33 20.10
C PHE A 266 -17.97 -6.36 18.93
N HIS A 267 -17.23 -5.28 19.16
CA HIS A 267 -16.75 -4.40 18.12
C HIS A 267 -15.76 -5.13 17.20
N ALA A 268 -14.77 -5.79 17.78
CA ALA A 268 -13.65 -6.38 17.04
C ALA A 268 -14.08 -7.49 16.07
N LEU A 269 -15.15 -8.23 16.36
CA LEU A 269 -15.67 -9.30 15.49
C LEU A 269 -16.54 -8.79 14.35
N THR A 270 -17.16 -7.63 14.51
CA THR A 270 -18.20 -7.15 13.58
C THR A 270 -17.82 -5.89 12.82
N SER A 271 -16.97 -5.06 13.38
CA SER A 271 -16.56 -3.82 12.74
C SER A 271 -15.12 -3.92 12.24
N HIS A 272 -14.92 -3.44 11.02
CA HIS A 272 -13.60 -3.29 10.40
C HIS A 272 -13.30 -1.83 10.08
N ASP A 273 -13.87 -0.93 10.86
CA ASP A 273 -13.67 0.52 10.76
C ASP A 273 -12.20 0.93 10.87
N GLU A 274 -11.43 0.21 11.66
CA GLU A 274 -9.99 0.45 11.83
C GLU A 274 -9.22 0.19 10.51
N ILE A 275 -9.59 -0.84 9.76
CA ILE A 275 -9.04 -1.10 8.41
C ILE A 275 -9.53 -0.08 7.40
N VAL A 276 -10.81 0.31 7.45
CA VAL A 276 -11.37 1.36 6.58
C VAL A 276 -10.59 2.66 6.77
N HIS A 277 -10.35 3.05 8.01
CA HIS A 277 -9.61 4.27 8.34
C HIS A 277 -8.17 4.21 7.84
N PHE A 278 -7.48 3.11 8.06
CA PHE A 278 -6.12 2.89 7.55
C PHE A 278 -6.07 2.94 6.03
N HIS A 279 -7.03 2.29 5.36
CA HIS A 279 -7.11 2.32 3.90
C HIS A 279 -7.42 3.72 3.36
N GLY A 280 -8.13 4.53 4.12
CA GLY A 280 -8.31 5.95 3.81
C GLY A 280 -6.98 6.70 3.70
N ALA A 281 -6.02 6.38 4.57
CA ALA A 281 -4.66 6.92 4.48
C ALA A 281 -3.89 6.37 3.26
N LEU A 282 -4.08 5.10 2.91
CA LEU A 282 -3.55 4.54 1.66
C LEU A 282 -4.13 5.24 0.43
N LYS A 283 -5.42 5.57 0.46
CA LYS A 283 -6.06 6.35 -0.60
C LYS A 283 -5.46 7.75 -0.71
N ALA A 284 -5.19 8.41 0.41
CA ALA A 284 -4.52 9.72 0.41
C ALA A 284 -3.13 9.63 -0.24
N LEU A 285 -2.36 8.59 0.09
CA LEU A 285 -1.07 8.34 -0.56
C LEU A 285 -1.22 8.11 -2.07
N ALA A 286 -2.20 7.32 -2.48
CA ALA A 286 -2.51 7.07 -3.89
C ALA A 286 -2.86 8.37 -4.63
N ALA A 287 -3.65 9.25 -4.02
CA ALA A 287 -4.00 10.55 -4.57
C ALA A 287 -2.76 11.44 -4.78
N ASP A 288 -1.86 11.46 -3.81
CA ASP A 288 -0.62 12.21 -3.91
C ASP A 288 0.30 11.65 -4.99
N LEU A 289 0.44 10.34 -5.08
CA LEU A 289 1.25 9.69 -6.12
C LEU A 289 0.69 9.96 -7.53
N MET A 290 -0.64 9.97 -7.68
CA MET A 290 -1.31 10.35 -8.91
C MET A 290 -0.90 11.77 -9.34
N LYS A 291 -0.96 12.72 -8.41
CA LYS A 291 -0.60 14.12 -8.67
C LYS A 291 0.88 14.25 -9.03
N ILE A 292 1.77 13.64 -8.27
CA ILE A 292 3.22 13.68 -8.51
C ILE A 292 3.56 13.09 -9.89
N ALA A 293 3.01 11.93 -10.19
CA ALA A 293 3.26 11.28 -11.48
C ALA A 293 2.74 12.11 -12.67
N ASN A 294 1.57 12.72 -12.53
CA ASN A 294 1.03 13.57 -13.58
C ASN A 294 1.86 14.85 -13.77
N ASP A 295 2.34 15.50 -12.70
CA ASP A 295 3.24 16.63 -12.81
C ASP A 295 4.53 16.25 -13.55
N ILE A 296 5.15 15.12 -13.20
CA ILE A 296 6.36 14.64 -13.85
C ILE A 296 6.10 14.35 -15.33
N ARG A 297 4.99 13.71 -15.67
CA ARG A 297 4.59 13.45 -17.06
C ARG A 297 4.46 14.71 -17.87
N TRP A 298 3.77 15.72 -17.32
CA TRP A 298 3.61 17.01 -17.98
C TRP A 298 4.95 17.70 -18.21
N LEU A 299 5.78 17.77 -17.18
CA LEU A 299 7.07 18.44 -17.26
C LEU A 299 8.05 17.75 -18.21
N ALA A 300 7.94 16.43 -18.36
CA ALA A 300 8.76 15.62 -19.25
C ALA A 300 8.15 15.42 -20.66
N SER A 301 7.02 16.07 -20.95
CA SER A 301 6.31 15.90 -22.22
C SER A 301 7.07 16.47 -23.41
N GLY A 302 6.91 15.87 -24.55
CA GLY A 302 7.53 16.30 -25.79
C GLY A 302 8.61 15.35 -26.29
N PRO A 303 9.89 15.75 -26.35
CA PRO A 303 10.48 16.99 -25.84
C PRO A 303 10.26 18.25 -26.69
N ARG A 304 9.95 18.13 -27.97
CA ARG A 304 9.85 19.32 -28.87
C ARG A 304 8.45 19.91 -28.93
N SER A 305 7.41 19.08 -28.88
CA SER A 305 6.00 19.49 -28.94
C SER A 305 5.30 19.48 -27.60
N GLY A 306 6.03 19.44 -26.52
CA GLY A 306 5.53 19.50 -25.16
C GLY A 306 6.33 20.45 -24.30
N LEU A 307 6.27 20.31 -22.97
CA LEU A 307 6.94 21.21 -22.06
C LEU A 307 8.47 21.00 -22.02
N GLY A 308 8.92 19.76 -22.00
CA GLY A 308 10.34 19.41 -22.09
C GLY A 308 11.24 19.98 -20.98
N GLU A 309 10.68 20.39 -19.85
CA GLU A 309 11.46 20.94 -18.73
C GLU A 309 12.27 19.88 -17.98
N LEU A 310 11.78 18.64 -17.98
CA LEU A 310 12.46 17.51 -17.36
C LEU A 310 12.80 16.42 -18.40
N THR A 311 13.89 15.74 -18.14
CA THR A 311 14.23 14.47 -18.79
C THR A 311 14.07 13.35 -17.78
N ILE A 312 13.42 12.25 -18.19
CA ILE A 312 13.26 11.04 -17.41
C ILE A 312 14.01 9.88 -18.07
N PRO A 313 14.40 8.83 -17.32
CA PRO A 313 15.11 7.69 -17.88
C PRO A 313 14.34 6.98 -18.99
N ALA A 314 15.06 6.54 -20.02
CA ALA A 314 14.56 5.67 -21.08
C ALA A 314 14.80 4.21 -20.65
N ASN A 315 13.78 3.55 -20.13
CA ASN A 315 13.89 2.19 -19.61
C ASN A 315 13.58 1.11 -20.63
N GLU A 316 12.78 1.43 -21.64
CA GLU A 316 12.39 0.55 -22.75
C GLU A 316 12.12 1.34 -24.02
N PRO A 317 12.11 0.70 -25.22
CA PRO A 317 11.68 1.37 -26.44
C PRO A 317 10.24 1.88 -26.31
N GLY A 318 10.04 3.17 -26.56
CA GLY A 318 8.74 3.83 -26.37
C GLY A 318 7.72 3.59 -27.47
N SER A 319 8.13 2.96 -28.59
CA SER A 319 7.27 2.69 -29.72
C SER A 319 7.85 1.59 -30.61
N SER A 320 6.99 0.79 -31.21
CA SER A 320 7.37 -0.21 -32.18
C SER A 320 7.72 0.36 -33.60
N ILE A 321 7.33 1.61 -33.86
CA ILE A 321 7.49 2.27 -35.16
C ILE A 321 8.17 3.63 -35.13
N MET A 322 8.28 4.27 -33.97
CA MET A 322 8.88 5.61 -33.78
C MET A 322 10.17 5.51 -32.96
N PRO A 323 11.35 5.46 -33.63
CA PRO A 323 12.61 5.30 -32.93
C PRO A 323 12.93 6.51 -32.04
N GLY A 324 13.53 6.25 -30.88
CA GLY A 324 13.95 7.29 -29.95
C GLY A 324 12.83 7.90 -29.10
N LYS A 325 11.59 7.43 -29.23
CA LYS A 325 10.48 7.88 -28.41
C LYS A 325 10.60 7.32 -26.98
N VAL A 326 10.56 8.18 -25.98
CA VAL A 326 10.60 7.82 -24.55
C VAL A 326 9.26 8.15 -23.93
N ASN A 327 8.55 7.12 -23.44
CA ASN A 327 7.26 7.31 -22.79
C ASN A 327 7.43 7.36 -21.26
N PRO A 328 6.55 8.08 -20.55
CA PRO A 328 6.58 8.15 -19.08
C PRO A 328 5.92 6.91 -18.46
N THR A 329 6.44 5.72 -18.78
CA THR A 329 5.78 4.44 -18.46
C THR A 329 5.68 4.17 -16.97
N GLN A 330 6.66 4.62 -16.19
CA GLN A 330 6.59 4.51 -14.72
C GLN A 330 5.50 5.42 -14.13
N CYS A 331 5.32 6.60 -14.70
CA CYS A 331 4.20 7.47 -14.33
C CYS A 331 2.86 6.83 -14.67
N GLU A 332 2.76 6.20 -15.85
CA GLU A 332 1.54 5.48 -16.24
C GLU A 332 1.23 4.34 -15.26
N ALA A 333 2.22 3.54 -14.91
CA ALA A 333 2.06 2.43 -13.98
C ALA A 333 1.56 2.92 -12.60
N ILE A 334 2.18 3.96 -12.04
CA ILE A 334 1.78 4.46 -10.71
C ILE A 334 0.38 5.07 -10.72
N THR A 335 -0.04 5.68 -11.82
CA THR A 335 -1.41 6.21 -11.94
C THR A 335 -2.45 5.10 -12.05
N MET A 336 -2.15 3.99 -12.73
CA MET A 336 -3.01 2.81 -12.75
C MET A 336 -3.10 2.16 -11.37
N ILE A 337 -2.00 2.11 -10.63
CA ILE A 337 -1.99 1.63 -9.24
C ILE A 337 -2.89 2.50 -8.36
N ALA A 338 -2.79 3.82 -8.48
CA ALA A 338 -3.65 4.74 -7.73
C ALA A 338 -5.14 4.50 -8.04
N ALA A 339 -5.48 4.29 -9.31
CA ALA A 339 -6.85 3.99 -9.72
C ALA A 339 -7.36 2.69 -9.06
N GLN A 340 -6.53 1.64 -9.02
CA GLN A 340 -6.88 0.38 -8.37
C GLN A 340 -7.10 0.56 -6.86
N VAL A 341 -6.25 1.34 -6.20
CA VAL A 341 -6.39 1.64 -4.76
C VAL A 341 -7.68 2.38 -4.46
N PHE A 342 -8.09 3.32 -5.32
CA PHE A 342 -9.37 4.02 -5.17
C PHE A 342 -10.56 3.04 -5.26
N GLY A 343 -10.51 2.09 -6.19
CA GLY A 343 -11.52 1.03 -6.30
C GLY A 343 -11.53 0.11 -5.08
N ASN A 344 -10.36 -0.28 -4.61
CA ASN A 344 -10.22 -1.11 -3.39
C ASN A 344 -10.79 -0.40 -2.16
N ASP A 345 -10.59 0.91 -2.04
CA ASP A 345 -11.13 1.70 -0.94
C ASP A 345 -12.67 1.64 -0.91
N ALA A 346 -13.32 1.78 -2.05
CA ALA A 346 -14.76 1.66 -2.16
C ALA A 346 -15.24 0.25 -1.76
N THR A 347 -14.56 -0.79 -2.23
CA THR A 347 -14.87 -2.18 -1.89
C THR A 347 -14.76 -2.43 -0.38
N ILE A 348 -13.68 -1.97 0.23
CA ILE A 348 -13.43 -2.14 1.67
C ILE A 348 -14.49 -1.42 2.50
N GLY A 349 -14.80 -0.18 2.16
CA GLY A 349 -15.82 0.61 2.87
C GLY A 349 -17.21 -0.05 2.82
N PHE A 350 -17.61 -0.49 1.63
CA PHE A 350 -18.88 -1.20 1.46
C PHE A 350 -18.89 -2.52 2.27
N ALA A 351 -17.85 -3.34 2.12
CA ALA A 351 -17.76 -4.62 2.81
C ALA A 351 -17.77 -4.46 4.35
N ALA A 352 -17.08 -3.45 4.88
CA ALA A 352 -17.07 -3.17 6.31
C ALA A 352 -18.44 -2.75 6.84
N SER A 353 -19.30 -2.16 6.02
CA SER A 353 -20.67 -1.75 6.41
C SER A 353 -21.64 -2.90 6.55
N GLN A 354 -21.26 -4.12 6.18
CA GLN A 354 -22.15 -5.28 6.06
C GLN A 354 -22.15 -6.22 7.28
N GLY A 355 -21.64 -5.78 8.42
CA GLY A 355 -21.73 -6.54 9.67
C GLY A 355 -23.21 -6.69 10.11
N ASN A 356 -23.59 -7.91 10.52
CA ASN A 356 -24.88 -8.20 11.06
C ASN A 356 -24.73 -8.85 12.44
N PHE A 357 -25.31 -8.21 13.46
CA PHE A 357 -25.20 -8.65 14.85
C PHE A 357 -23.73 -8.87 15.26
N GLU A 358 -23.32 -10.10 15.57
CA GLU A 358 -22.01 -10.39 16.17
C GLU A 358 -20.93 -10.75 15.16
N LEU A 359 -21.19 -10.65 13.84
CA LEU A 359 -20.19 -11.00 12.83
C LEU A 359 -20.36 -10.21 11.53
N ASN A 360 -19.25 -9.83 10.93
CA ASN A 360 -19.15 -9.42 9.54
C ASN A 360 -18.67 -10.62 8.71
N VAL A 361 -19.35 -10.90 7.61
CA VAL A 361 -19.04 -12.02 6.71
C VAL A 361 -18.52 -11.55 5.33
N PHE A 362 -17.79 -10.45 5.30
CA PHE A 362 -17.09 -9.89 4.14
C PHE A 362 -15.56 -9.81 4.37
N LYS A 363 -15.05 -10.53 5.37
CA LYS A 363 -13.66 -10.45 5.78
C LYS A 363 -12.64 -10.84 4.69
N PRO A 364 -12.85 -11.92 3.92
CA PRO A 364 -11.90 -12.29 2.88
C PRO A 364 -11.68 -11.21 1.83
N VAL A 365 -12.73 -10.55 1.35
CA VAL A 365 -12.61 -9.48 0.35
C VAL A 365 -11.95 -8.22 0.95
N ILE A 366 -12.18 -7.95 2.23
CA ILE A 366 -11.53 -6.83 2.92
C ILE A 366 -10.01 -7.03 2.95
N ILE A 367 -9.57 -8.18 3.46
CA ILE A 367 -8.11 -8.43 3.60
C ILE A 367 -7.43 -8.54 2.24
N TYR A 368 -8.06 -9.15 1.25
CA TYR A 368 -7.51 -9.24 -0.09
C TYR A 368 -7.25 -7.84 -0.67
N ASN A 369 -8.22 -6.94 -0.57
CA ASN A 369 -8.12 -5.62 -1.16
C ASN A 369 -7.12 -4.72 -0.41
N VAL A 370 -7.10 -4.74 0.92
CA VAL A 370 -6.13 -3.91 1.66
C VAL A 370 -4.69 -4.39 1.45
N LEU A 371 -4.43 -5.68 1.45
CA LEU A 371 -3.10 -6.20 1.17
C LEU A 371 -2.66 -5.95 -0.28
N GLN A 372 -3.58 -6.04 -1.24
CA GLN A 372 -3.28 -5.67 -2.62
C GLN A 372 -2.88 -4.19 -2.72
N SER A 373 -3.63 -3.30 -2.06
CA SER A 373 -3.30 -1.87 -2.05
C SER A 373 -1.91 -1.60 -1.48
N ILE A 374 -1.57 -2.22 -0.35
CA ILE A 374 -0.25 -2.06 0.28
C ILE A 374 0.85 -2.55 -0.66
N ARG A 375 0.68 -3.74 -1.23
CA ARG A 375 1.67 -4.35 -2.14
C ARG A 375 1.85 -3.54 -3.41
N LEU A 376 0.76 -3.11 -4.04
CA LEU A 376 0.82 -2.29 -5.26
C LEU A 376 1.50 -0.95 -5.00
N LEU A 377 1.15 -0.27 -3.91
CA LEU A 377 1.76 1.01 -3.56
C LEU A 377 3.25 0.84 -3.23
N ALA A 378 3.61 -0.18 -2.46
CA ALA A 378 5.01 -0.43 -2.11
C ALA A 378 5.85 -0.75 -3.35
N ASP A 379 5.44 -1.74 -4.13
CA ASP A 379 6.16 -2.15 -5.35
C ASP A 379 6.18 -1.03 -6.39
N GLY A 380 5.07 -0.32 -6.53
CA GLY A 380 4.95 0.82 -7.43
C GLY A 380 5.88 1.97 -7.07
N MET A 381 5.98 2.31 -5.79
CA MET A 381 6.91 3.35 -5.32
C MET A 381 8.38 2.95 -5.50
N VAL A 382 8.73 1.69 -5.27
CA VAL A 382 10.09 1.19 -5.53
C VAL A 382 10.43 1.32 -7.01
N SER A 383 9.54 0.86 -7.88
CA SER A 383 9.74 0.96 -9.34
C SER A 383 9.83 2.41 -9.81
N PHE A 384 8.92 3.24 -9.34
CA PHE A 384 8.86 4.67 -9.68
C PHE A 384 10.11 5.43 -9.23
N GLU A 385 10.60 5.14 -8.02
CA GLU A 385 11.82 5.74 -7.49
C GLU A 385 13.05 5.30 -8.31
N GLU A 386 13.25 4.01 -8.47
CA GLU A 386 14.45 3.46 -9.13
C GLU A 386 14.49 3.77 -10.63
N LYS A 387 13.36 3.74 -11.32
CA LYS A 387 13.27 3.80 -12.78
C LYS A 387 12.80 5.15 -13.33
N CYS A 388 12.37 6.06 -12.47
CA CYS A 388 11.93 7.39 -12.90
C CYS A 388 12.56 8.50 -12.06
N VAL A 389 12.15 8.64 -10.79
CA VAL A 389 12.47 9.81 -9.97
C VAL A 389 13.98 10.00 -9.76
N ARG A 390 14.70 8.91 -9.49
CA ARG A 390 16.15 8.92 -9.28
C ARG A 390 16.91 9.51 -10.46
N GLY A 391 16.43 9.28 -11.66
CA GLY A 391 17.05 9.71 -12.91
C GLY A 391 16.49 10.98 -13.53
N ILE A 392 15.64 11.72 -12.81
CA ILE A 392 15.12 13.00 -13.28
C ILE A 392 16.27 14.00 -13.42
N GLU A 393 16.34 14.67 -14.58
CA GLU A 393 17.24 15.77 -14.86
C GLU A 393 16.47 16.97 -15.38
N ALA A 394 16.90 18.16 -14.98
CA ALA A 394 16.31 19.39 -15.47
C ALA A 394 16.94 19.81 -16.81
N ASN A 395 16.10 20.23 -17.76
CA ASN A 395 16.53 20.82 -19.02
C ASN A 395 16.60 22.35 -18.84
N GLN A 396 17.72 22.84 -18.34
CA GLN A 396 17.87 24.23 -17.92
C GLN A 396 17.62 25.22 -19.07
N GLU A 397 18.10 24.94 -20.27
CA GLU A 397 17.87 25.82 -21.43
C GLU A 397 16.37 25.98 -21.73
N VAL A 398 15.60 24.89 -21.66
CA VAL A 398 14.15 24.92 -21.86
C VAL A 398 13.46 25.68 -20.75
N ILE A 399 13.84 25.44 -19.52
CA ILE A 399 13.30 26.11 -18.32
C ILE A 399 13.54 27.62 -18.42
N ASP A 400 14.76 28.04 -18.74
CA ASP A 400 15.12 29.45 -18.88
C ASP A 400 14.36 30.11 -20.03
N LYS A 401 14.26 29.42 -21.15
CA LYS A 401 13.53 29.92 -22.33
C LYS A 401 12.04 30.16 -22.01
N LEU A 402 11.39 29.15 -21.40
CA LEU A 402 9.97 29.26 -21.09
C LEU A 402 9.70 30.35 -20.03
N MET A 403 10.57 30.47 -19.03
CA MET A 403 10.47 31.52 -18.04
C MET A 403 10.58 32.91 -18.67
N ASN A 404 11.59 33.12 -19.52
CA ASN A 404 11.84 34.42 -20.13
C ASN A 404 10.76 34.82 -21.15
N GLN A 405 10.01 33.89 -21.69
CA GLN A 405 8.89 34.12 -22.59
C GLN A 405 7.59 34.47 -21.86
N SER A 406 7.51 34.24 -20.55
CA SER A 406 6.28 34.43 -19.80
C SER A 406 5.92 35.91 -19.65
N LEU A 407 4.67 36.24 -20.02
CA LEU A 407 4.12 37.57 -19.83
C LEU A 407 3.75 37.84 -18.36
N MET A 408 3.65 36.81 -17.53
CA MET A 408 3.26 36.94 -16.12
C MET A 408 4.37 37.51 -15.24
N LEU A 409 5.60 37.58 -15.73
CA LEU A 409 6.70 38.33 -15.08
C LEU A 409 6.38 39.82 -14.91
N VAL A 410 5.48 40.35 -15.69
CA VAL A 410 4.99 41.74 -15.58
C VAL A 410 4.41 42.08 -14.20
N THR A 411 3.98 41.04 -13.44
CA THR A 411 3.47 41.19 -12.08
C THR A 411 4.48 41.87 -11.15
N ALA A 412 5.77 41.71 -11.40
CA ALA A 412 6.84 42.38 -10.66
C ALA A 412 6.78 43.94 -10.79
N LEU A 413 6.14 44.45 -11.82
CA LEU A 413 5.99 45.91 -12.03
C LEU A 413 4.82 46.49 -11.25
N ASN A 414 3.87 45.71 -10.75
CA ASN A 414 2.68 46.19 -10.06
C ASN A 414 3.00 47.16 -8.90
N PRO A 415 3.98 46.89 -8.03
CA PRO A 415 4.31 47.83 -6.95
C PRO A 415 4.85 49.16 -7.39
N TYR A 416 5.38 49.24 -8.62
CA TYR A 416 6.07 50.43 -9.13
C TYR A 416 5.19 51.29 -10.05
N ILE A 417 4.46 50.65 -10.95
CA ILE A 417 3.66 51.39 -11.97
C ILE A 417 2.16 51.13 -11.86
N GLY A 418 1.74 50.21 -11.01
CA GLY A 418 0.34 49.83 -10.81
C GLY A 418 -0.13 48.73 -11.77
N TYR A 419 -1.22 48.10 -11.38
CA TYR A 419 -1.79 46.94 -12.08
C TYR A 419 -2.20 47.27 -13.53
N GLU A 420 -2.84 48.43 -13.75
CA GLU A 420 -3.36 48.79 -15.08
C GLU A 420 -2.24 48.99 -16.10
N LYS A 421 -1.19 49.72 -15.74
CA LYS A 421 -0.03 49.90 -16.60
C LYS A 421 0.73 48.63 -16.88
N ALA A 422 0.89 47.77 -15.86
CA ALA A 422 1.47 46.47 -16.04
C ALA A 422 0.63 45.60 -16.99
N ALA A 423 -0.69 45.64 -16.87
CA ALA A 423 -1.60 44.95 -17.78
C ALA A 423 -1.49 45.44 -19.22
N GLU A 424 -1.33 46.76 -19.43
CA GLU A 424 -1.11 47.33 -20.77
C GLU A 424 0.16 46.78 -21.41
N ILE A 425 1.26 46.69 -20.66
CA ILE A 425 2.52 46.13 -21.13
C ILE A 425 2.34 44.66 -21.56
N ALA A 426 1.70 43.84 -20.73
CA ALA A 426 1.46 42.44 -21.05
C ALA A 426 0.57 42.26 -22.29
N LYS A 427 -0.50 43.05 -22.40
CA LYS A 427 -1.40 43.04 -23.56
C LYS A 427 -0.70 43.45 -24.83
N LEU A 428 0.15 44.48 -24.76
CA LEU A 428 0.92 44.96 -25.90
C LEU A 428 1.91 43.91 -26.37
N ALA A 429 2.64 43.27 -25.43
CA ALA A 429 3.57 42.20 -25.74
C ALA A 429 2.87 41.02 -26.41
N PHE A 430 1.71 40.62 -25.90
CA PHE A 430 0.91 39.56 -26.49
C PHE A 430 0.42 39.90 -27.89
N LYS A 431 -0.12 41.09 -28.07
CA LYS A 431 -0.68 41.57 -29.35
C LYS A 431 0.40 41.66 -30.45
N GLU A 432 1.58 42.13 -30.09
CA GLU A 432 2.67 42.38 -31.05
C GLU A 432 3.62 41.15 -31.16
N GLY A 433 3.46 40.14 -30.34
CA GLY A 433 4.37 38.97 -30.30
C GLY A 433 5.79 39.33 -29.85
N THR A 434 5.94 40.36 -29.01
CA THR A 434 7.23 40.83 -28.50
C THR A 434 7.48 40.31 -27.06
N THR A 435 8.70 40.57 -26.56
CA THR A 435 9.01 40.35 -25.14
C THR A 435 8.36 41.41 -24.26
N LEU A 436 8.23 41.13 -22.96
CA LEU A 436 7.77 42.13 -21.99
C LEU A 436 8.67 43.39 -21.99
N LYS A 437 9.99 43.16 -22.05
CA LYS A 437 10.96 44.28 -22.05
C LYS A 437 10.75 45.20 -23.23
N GLU A 438 10.62 44.65 -24.45
CA GLU A 438 10.34 45.43 -25.65
C GLU A 438 9.05 46.21 -25.52
N ALA A 439 7.98 45.57 -25.05
CA ALA A 439 6.70 46.25 -24.86
C ALA A 439 6.76 47.31 -23.76
N ALA A 440 7.44 47.04 -22.65
CA ALA A 440 7.61 47.99 -21.55
C ALA A 440 8.34 49.26 -21.99
N LEU A 441 9.42 49.11 -22.75
CA LEU A 441 10.17 50.22 -23.28
C LEU A 441 9.34 51.05 -24.29
N LYS A 442 8.55 50.37 -25.12
CA LYS A 442 7.67 51.00 -26.09
C LYS A 442 6.57 51.89 -25.45
N THR A 443 6.04 51.44 -24.29
CA THR A 443 5.05 52.24 -23.54
C THR A 443 5.64 53.48 -22.88
N GLY A 444 6.94 53.48 -22.62
CA GLY A 444 7.62 54.54 -21.90
C GLY A 444 7.37 54.57 -20.39
N TYR A 445 6.69 53.57 -19.82
CA TYR A 445 6.39 53.54 -18.38
C TYR A 445 7.60 53.19 -17.53
N VAL A 446 8.61 52.51 -18.10
CA VAL A 446 9.84 52.13 -17.41
C VAL A 446 11.05 52.30 -18.32
N THR A 447 12.21 52.59 -17.74
CA THR A 447 13.49 52.55 -18.44
C THR A 447 14.01 51.15 -18.55
N GLU A 448 15.05 50.93 -19.37
CA GLU A 448 15.70 49.61 -19.48
C GLU A 448 16.30 49.18 -18.15
N GLU A 449 16.98 50.08 -17.44
CA GLU A 449 17.58 49.82 -16.13
C GLU A 449 16.50 49.50 -15.10
N GLN A 450 15.38 50.22 -15.10
CA GLN A 450 14.26 49.95 -14.19
C GLN A 450 13.64 48.60 -14.47
N PHE A 451 13.44 48.25 -15.75
CA PHE A 451 12.89 46.92 -16.11
C PHE A 451 13.82 45.79 -15.63
N ASP A 452 15.11 45.89 -15.92
CA ASP A 452 16.07 44.86 -15.55
C ASP A 452 16.20 44.73 -14.03
N GLU A 453 16.09 45.82 -13.28
CA GLU A 453 16.12 45.79 -11.82
C GLU A 453 14.83 45.21 -11.21
N TRP A 454 13.69 45.64 -11.71
CA TRP A 454 12.39 45.34 -11.11
C TRP A 454 11.81 44.02 -11.57
N VAL A 455 12.03 43.61 -12.81
CA VAL A 455 11.58 42.33 -13.36
C VAL A 455 12.70 41.31 -13.27
N ASP A 456 13.05 40.94 -12.05
CA ASP A 456 14.05 39.96 -11.75
C ASP A 456 13.32 38.76 -11.09
N PRO A 457 13.24 37.61 -11.77
CA PRO A 457 12.57 36.43 -11.23
C PRO A 457 13.08 35.98 -9.84
N SER A 458 14.36 36.20 -9.55
CA SER A 458 14.96 35.83 -8.25
C SER A 458 14.36 36.64 -7.08
N LYS A 459 13.82 37.82 -7.35
CA LYS A 459 13.16 38.69 -6.35
C LYS A 459 11.68 38.33 -6.16
N MET A 460 11.12 37.49 -7.02
CA MET A 460 9.72 37.08 -7.00
C MET A 460 9.47 35.82 -6.17
N ILE A 461 10.51 35.24 -5.63
CA ILE A 461 10.47 34.01 -4.86
C ILE A 461 11.05 34.23 -3.46
N HIS A 462 10.63 33.37 -2.51
CA HIS A 462 11.20 33.30 -1.16
C HIS A 462 11.64 31.86 -0.90
N LEU A 463 12.95 31.67 -0.72
CA LEU A 463 13.56 30.35 -0.45
C LEU A 463 13.46 29.96 1.04
#